data_988caa7ca5ed2ad821a443f728954553
#
_entry.id   988caa7ca5ed2ad821a443f728954553
#
_cell.length_a   1.000
_cell.length_b   1.000
_cell.length_c   1.000
_cell.angle_alpha   90.00
_cell.angle_beta   90.00
_cell.angle_gamma   90.00
#
_symmetry.space_group_name_H-M   'P 1'
#
loop_
_entity.id
_entity.type
_entity.pdbx_description
1 polymer ?
#
loop_
_entity_poly.entity_id
_entity_poly.type
_entity_poly.pdbx_seq_one_letter_code
_entity_poly.pdbx_strand_id
1 'polypeptide(L)'
;MGKMLQVGKSSMLTVVKEYILMTLGMFCYAFGWIGCILPAQCVGGGASGLSLLIYYATGGTITIGVMVFIINAILLIIAGFIVGWKFGIKTIFCVCMLSFAMSTMQALFTQPDGTIMDIFNLNDRLLSAILGGIFSGVGVAMSFAQGGSTGGVDIVAMIINKYRTVSYGKIVRAIDSVIIGSALLLPAEANIGIDGVIYGFVMTVVFSYVVDMLMTGNQQSNQIMIVCQDYKAMADAMNNTAQRGATVLDAKGWYTKNQHNIVMVVCRKRDTPTILKIAKAVDPNAFITVGSVMGVYGKGFEALNKI
;
A
#
# COMPACT_ATOMS: atom_id res chain seq x y z
N MET A 1 -38.37 -14.15 -1.76
CA MET A 1 -37.94 -15.31 -0.98
C MET A 1 -36.41 -15.38 -1.06
N GLY A 2 -35.76 -14.92 -0.01
CA GLY A 2 -34.35 -14.55 0.03
C GLY A 2 -33.41 -15.75 0.00
N LYS A 3 -32.46 -15.76 -0.94
CA LYS A 3 -31.23 -16.53 -0.79
C LYS A 3 -30.31 -15.75 0.16
N MET A 4 -30.25 -16.17 1.42
CA MET A 4 -29.18 -15.77 2.34
C MET A 4 -27.84 -16.07 1.66
N LEU A 5 -27.03 -15.02 1.51
CA LEU A 5 -25.64 -15.10 1.09
C LEU A 5 -24.90 -16.01 2.09
N GLN A 6 -24.56 -17.21 1.66
CA GLN A 6 -23.60 -18.06 2.37
C GLN A 6 -22.24 -17.33 2.30
N VAL A 7 -21.89 -16.69 3.40
CA VAL A 7 -20.49 -16.31 3.68
C VAL A 7 -19.72 -17.62 3.76
N GLY A 8 -19.00 -17.97 2.70
CA GLY A 8 -18.22 -19.20 2.64
C GLY A 8 -17.22 -19.21 3.79
N LYS A 9 -17.26 -20.24 4.63
CA LYS A 9 -16.22 -20.55 5.62
C LYS A 9 -14.89 -20.58 4.85
N SER A 10 -13.99 -19.63 5.15
CA SER A 10 -12.62 -19.68 4.61
C SER A 10 -12.01 -21.03 5.00
N SER A 11 -11.48 -21.75 4.04
CA SER A 11 -10.77 -23.00 4.29
C SER A 11 -9.67 -22.76 5.33
N MET A 12 -9.46 -23.68 6.26
CA MET A 12 -8.37 -23.58 7.26
C MET A 12 -7.02 -23.31 6.62
N LEU A 13 -6.78 -23.89 5.44
CA LEU A 13 -5.61 -23.65 4.60
C LEU A 13 -5.48 -22.18 4.16
N THR A 14 -6.58 -21.50 3.87
CA THR A 14 -6.58 -20.08 3.48
C THR A 14 -6.18 -19.21 4.66
N VAL A 15 -6.72 -19.49 5.85
CA VAL A 15 -6.38 -18.74 7.07
C VAL A 15 -4.90 -18.92 7.42
N VAL A 16 -4.40 -20.15 7.38
CA VAL A 16 -2.97 -20.43 7.65
C VAL A 16 -2.07 -19.69 6.66
N LYS A 17 -2.42 -19.70 5.37
CA LYS A 17 -1.69 -18.97 4.33
C LYS A 17 -1.66 -17.45 4.60
N GLU A 18 -2.78 -16.87 5.01
CA GLU A 18 -2.87 -15.45 5.35
C GLU A 18 -1.93 -15.09 6.50
N TYR A 19 -1.90 -15.88 7.58
CA TYR A 19 -1.02 -15.63 8.72
C TYR A 19 0.47 -15.84 8.38
N ILE A 20 0.81 -16.81 7.54
CA ILE A 20 2.18 -17.00 7.04
C ILE A 20 2.62 -15.78 6.23
N LEU A 21 1.78 -15.29 5.32
CA LEU A 21 2.10 -14.12 4.49
C LEU A 21 2.24 -12.85 5.35
N MET A 22 1.39 -12.67 6.36
CA MET A 22 1.53 -11.56 7.31
C MET A 22 2.84 -11.66 8.10
N THR A 23 3.21 -12.85 8.56
CA THR A 23 4.49 -13.07 9.27
C THR A 23 5.68 -12.71 8.38
N LEU A 24 5.73 -13.23 7.15
CA LEU A 24 6.79 -12.91 6.19
C LEU A 24 6.82 -11.40 5.89
N GLY A 25 5.65 -10.77 5.76
CA GLY A 25 5.54 -9.33 5.58
C GLY A 25 6.12 -8.54 6.75
N MET A 26 5.85 -8.95 8.00
CA MET A 26 6.37 -8.26 9.18
C MET A 26 7.89 -8.44 9.34
N PHE A 27 8.43 -9.59 8.99
CA PHE A 27 9.88 -9.79 8.93
C PHE A 27 10.55 -8.96 7.84
N CYS A 28 9.94 -8.87 6.65
CA CYS A 28 10.41 -8.02 5.56
C CYS A 28 10.40 -6.53 5.97
N TYR A 29 9.34 -6.09 6.62
CA TYR A 29 9.24 -4.73 7.18
C TYR A 29 10.33 -4.47 8.22
N ALA A 30 10.48 -5.37 9.20
CA ALA A 30 11.49 -5.25 10.25
C ALA A 30 12.91 -5.19 9.67
N PHE A 31 13.18 -5.98 8.64
CA PHE A 31 14.45 -5.95 7.92
C PHE A 31 14.74 -4.59 7.28
N GLY A 32 13.75 -3.96 6.66
CA GLY A 32 13.91 -2.62 6.12
C GLY A 32 14.32 -1.59 7.18
N TRP A 33 13.74 -1.68 8.37
CA TRP A 33 14.07 -0.77 9.48
C TRP A 33 15.40 -1.10 10.15
N ILE A 34 15.59 -2.34 10.56
CA ILE A 34 16.75 -2.74 11.37
C ILE A 34 17.99 -2.98 10.51
N GLY A 35 17.80 -3.53 9.29
CA GLY A 35 18.90 -3.88 8.39
C GLY A 35 19.36 -2.74 7.48
N CYS A 36 18.47 -1.76 7.20
CA CYS A 36 18.81 -0.67 6.26
C CYS A 36 18.79 0.71 6.94
N ILE A 37 17.70 1.07 7.62
CA ILE A 37 17.51 2.43 8.16
C ILE A 37 18.36 2.68 9.39
N LEU A 38 18.38 1.75 10.33
CA LEU A 38 19.09 1.89 11.60
C LEU A 38 20.62 2.01 11.42
N PRO A 39 21.32 1.17 10.62
CA PRO A 39 22.75 1.31 10.37
C PRO A 39 23.11 2.62 9.69
N ALA A 40 22.24 3.09 8.78
CA ALA A 40 22.46 4.33 8.02
C ALA A 40 22.16 5.60 8.84
N GLN A 41 21.73 5.48 10.09
CA GLN A 41 21.34 6.61 10.94
C GLN A 41 20.33 7.53 10.25
N CYS A 42 19.42 6.94 9.49
CA CYS A 42 18.29 7.64 8.88
C CYS A 42 17.09 7.61 9.83
N VAL A 43 16.09 8.43 9.56
CA VAL A 43 14.82 8.41 10.28
C VAL A 43 13.70 8.00 9.33
N GLY A 44 12.50 7.83 9.84
CA GLY A 44 11.32 7.54 9.02
C GLY A 44 10.05 7.92 9.75
N GLY A 45 8.91 7.75 9.09
CA GLY A 45 7.60 8.06 9.63
C GLY A 45 6.99 6.90 10.44
N GLY A 46 5.76 7.12 10.89
CA GLY A 46 4.94 6.13 11.56
C GLY A 46 5.35 5.79 12.99
N ALA A 47 4.72 4.78 13.57
CA ALA A 47 5.06 4.31 14.92
C ALA A 47 6.48 3.77 14.98
N SER A 48 6.96 3.12 13.92
CA SER A 48 8.34 2.63 13.84
C SER A 48 9.34 3.77 13.79
N GLY A 49 9.04 4.87 13.08
CA GLY A 49 9.86 6.08 13.08
C GLY A 49 9.91 6.73 14.44
N LEU A 50 8.78 6.90 15.12
CA LEU A 50 8.74 7.42 16.48
C LEU A 50 9.52 6.51 17.45
N SER A 51 9.42 5.21 17.31
CA SER A 51 10.18 4.25 18.12
C SER A 51 11.69 4.36 17.88
N LEU A 52 12.10 4.59 16.65
CA LEU A 52 13.49 4.81 16.27
C LEU A 52 14.03 6.12 16.86
N LEU A 53 13.24 7.19 16.85
CA LEU A 53 13.61 8.47 17.49
C LEU A 53 13.81 8.30 18.99
N ILE A 54 12.93 7.54 19.65
CA ILE A 54 13.08 7.24 21.08
C ILE A 54 14.33 6.40 21.34
N TYR A 55 14.60 5.41 20.47
CA TYR A 55 15.84 4.64 20.53
C TYR A 55 17.08 5.53 20.47
N TYR A 56 17.11 6.48 19.52
CA TYR A 56 18.23 7.43 19.43
C TYR A 56 18.28 8.39 20.63
N ALA A 57 17.15 8.90 21.10
CA ALA A 57 17.08 9.79 22.25
C ALA A 57 17.53 9.12 23.56
N THR A 58 17.34 7.81 23.67
CA THR A 58 17.71 7.02 24.87
C THR A 58 19.10 6.38 24.78
N GLY A 59 19.86 6.69 23.72
CA GLY A 59 21.18 6.09 23.51
C GLY A 59 21.11 4.56 23.37
N GLY A 60 20.03 4.02 22.81
CA GLY A 60 19.90 2.58 22.56
C GLY A 60 19.43 1.74 23.75
N THR A 61 19.08 2.36 24.88
CA THR A 61 18.68 1.61 26.10
C THR A 61 17.35 0.87 25.93
N ILE A 62 16.44 1.38 25.10
CA ILE A 62 15.14 0.76 24.81
C ILE A 62 15.15 0.29 23.36
N THR A 63 14.91 -1.01 23.14
CA THR A 63 14.88 -1.57 21.77
C THR A 63 13.71 -1.04 20.96
N ILE A 64 13.92 -0.89 19.64
CA ILE A 64 12.90 -0.37 18.72
C ILE A 64 11.65 -1.23 18.77
N GLY A 65 11.79 -2.56 18.78
CA GLY A 65 10.64 -3.48 18.81
C GLY A 65 9.79 -3.32 20.08
N VAL A 66 10.38 -3.11 21.23
CA VAL A 66 9.64 -2.85 22.49
C VAL A 66 8.85 -1.55 22.39
N MET A 67 9.46 -0.48 21.88
CA MET A 67 8.77 0.80 21.71
C MET A 67 7.63 0.72 20.66
N VAL A 68 7.84 0.03 19.54
CA VAL A 68 6.79 -0.25 18.55
C VAL A 68 5.61 -0.97 19.22
N PHE A 69 5.89 -1.96 20.08
CA PHE A 69 4.83 -2.65 20.80
C PHE A 69 4.06 -1.73 21.74
N ILE A 70 4.75 -0.96 22.56
CA ILE A 70 4.13 -0.05 23.55
C ILE A 70 3.25 1.00 22.84
N ILE A 71 3.80 1.67 21.81
CA ILE A 71 3.07 2.70 21.07
C ILE A 71 1.82 2.08 20.42
N ASN A 72 1.96 0.96 19.75
CA ASN A 72 0.83 0.29 19.09
C ASN A 72 -0.19 -0.28 20.09
N ALA A 73 0.25 -0.80 21.24
CA ALA A 73 -0.68 -1.27 22.28
C ALA A 73 -1.56 -0.13 22.79
N ILE A 74 -0.96 1.05 23.07
CA ILE A 74 -1.70 2.24 23.49
C ILE A 74 -2.70 2.65 22.38
N LEU A 75 -2.27 2.71 21.12
CA LEU A 75 -3.12 3.10 19.99
C LEU A 75 -4.27 2.09 19.77
N LEU A 76 -4.00 0.79 19.91
CA LEU A 76 -5.02 -0.27 19.79
C LEU A 76 -6.06 -0.17 20.91
N ILE A 77 -5.63 0.11 22.14
CA ILE A 77 -6.56 0.30 23.27
C ILE A 77 -7.46 1.52 23.00
N ILE A 78 -6.89 2.66 22.60
CA ILE A 78 -7.63 3.87 22.25
C ILE A 78 -8.61 3.58 21.11
N ALA A 79 -8.17 2.91 20.05
CA ALA A 79 -9.02 2.55 18.91
C ALA A 79 -10.15 1.59 19.33
N GLY A 80 -9.87 0.64 20.20
CA GLY A 80 -10.87 -0.28 20.75
C GLY A 80 -12.03 0.45 21.42
N PHE A 81 -11.75 1.49 22.21
CA PHE A 81 -12.77 2.33 22.85
C PHE A 81 -13.48 3.26 21.88
N ILE A 82 -12.77 3.82 20.90
CA ILE A 82 -13.33 4.84 20.00
C ILE A 82 -14.06 4.19 18.82
N VAL A 83 -13.43 3.23 18.14
CA VAL A 83 -13.91 2.63 16.88
C VAL A 83 -14.66 1.33 17.14
N GLY A 84 -14.25 0.61 18.17
CA GLY A 84 -14.83 -0.69 18.58
C GLY A 84 -13.86 -1.85 18.41
N TRP A 85 -14.01 -2.88 19.25
CA TRP A 85 -13.12 -4.06 19.32
C TRP A 85 -13.17 -4.99 18.08
N LYS A 86 -14.03 -4.70 17.11
CA LYS A 86 -14.02 -5.41 15.82
C LYS A 86 -12.77 -5.13 14.98
N PHE A 87 -11.88 -4.30 15.49
CA PHE A 87 -10.59 -3.97 14.87
C PHE A 87 -9.63 -5.16 14.98
N GLY A 88 -9.72 -5.97 14.09
CA GLY A 88 -9.10 -7.18 13.62
C GLY A 88 -8.02 -7.84 14.49
N ILE A 89 -8.29 -9.07 14.91
CA ILE A 89 -7.30 -10.03 15.42
C ILE A 89 -6.02 -10.04 14.55
N LYS A 90 -6.17 -9.85 13.24
CA LYS A 90 -5.06 -9.76 12.28
C LYS A 90 -4.15 -8.57 12.54
N THR A 91 -4.69 -7.40 12.92
CA THR A 91 -3.87 -6.22 13.26
C THR A 91 -3.10 -6.44 14.56
N ILE A 92 -3.73 -7.00 15.58
CA ILE A 92 -3.06 -7.36 16.84
C ILE A 92 -1.93 -8.36 16.55
N PHE A 93 -2.20 -9.39 15.74
CA PHE A 93 -1.19 -10.35 15.33
C PHE A 93 -0.01 -9.68 14.60
N CYS A 94 -0.27 -8.79 13.62
CA CYS A 94 0.77 -8.08 12.89
C CYS A 94 1.61 -7.20 13.82
N VAL A 95 1.00 -6.48 14.77
CA VAL A 95 1.70 -5.64 15.73
C VAL A 95 2.61 -6.48 16.64
N CYS A 96 2.12 -7.59 17.19
CA CYS A 96 2.93 -8.50 18.00
C CYS A 96 4.08 -9.10 17.19
N MET A 97 3.79 -9.55 15.97
CA MET A 97 4.79 -10.17 15.09
C MET A 97 5.85 -9.16 14.62
N LEU A 98 5.44 -7.92 14.32
CA LEU A 98 6.36 -6.84 13.95
C LEU A 98 7.32 -6.51 15.10
N SER A 99 6.78 -6.32 16.30
CA SER A 99 7.56 -6.09 17.51
C SER A 99 8.56 -7.20 17.77
N PHE A 100 8.11 -8.44 17.68
CA PHE A 100 8.96 -9.62 17.81
C PHE A 100 10.06 -9.66 16.74
N ALA A 101 9.69 -9.43 15.47
CA ALA A 101 10.65 -9.43 14.37
C ALA A 101 11.70 -8.32 14.51
N MET A 102 11.29 -7.10 14.88
CA MET A 102 12.23 -5.99 15.11
C MET A 102 13.17 -6.27 16.28
N SER A 103 12.65 -6.74 17.41
CA SER A 103 13.47 -7.05 18.59
C SER A 103 14.46 -8.18 18.29
N THR A 104 14.02 -9.22 17.61
CA THR A 104 14.87 -10.37 17.24
C THR A 104 15.96 -9.96 16.26
N MET A 105 15.60 -9.21 15.21
CA MET A 105 16.58 -8.73 14.21
C MET A 105 17.56 -7.75 14.85
N GLN A 106 17.10 -6.83 15.70
CA GLN A 106 17.98 -5.92 16.40
C GLN A 106 18.98 -6.67 17.26
N ALA A 107 18.54 -7.69 18.03
CA ALA A 107 19.45 -8.53 18.83
C ALA A 107 20.44 -9.31 17.97
N LEU A 108 20.04 -9.80 16.79
CA LEU A 108 20.91 -10.55 15.89
C LEU A 108 21.94 -9.67 15.17
N PHE A 109 21.58 -8.40 14.87
CA PHE A 109 22.44 -7.50 14.10
C PHE A 109 23.27 -6.57 14.98
N THR A 110 23.02 -6.54 16.30
CA THR A 110 23.86 -5.81 17.24
C THR A 110 25.16 -6.57 17.46
N GLN A 111 26.29 -5.92 17.16
CA GLN A 111 27.63 -6.46 17.37
C GLN A 111 28.05 -6.34 18.86
N PRO A 112 29.06 -7.06 19.29
CA PRO A 112 29.54 -7.00 20.70
C PRO A 112 30.01 -5.62 21.12
N ASP A 113 30.38 -4.76 20.20
CA ASP A 113 30.77 -3.36 20.41
C ASP A 113 29.58 -2.40 20.54
N GLY A 114 28.34 -2.93 20.43
CA GLY A 114 27.09 -2.15 20.48
C GLY A 114 26.71 -1.50 19.16
N THR A 115 27.50 -1.63 18.11
CA THR A 115 27.15 -1.13 16.77
C THR A 115 26.19 -2.07 16.07
N ILE A 116 25.38 -1.53 15.14
CA ILE A 116 24.51 -2.35 14.30
C ILE A 116 25.26 -2.73 13.03
N MET A 117 25.24 -4.01 12.71
CA MET A 117 25.88 -4.55 11.52
C MET A 117 25.28 -3.94 10.25
N ASP A 118 26.10 -3.32 9.42
CA ASP A 118 25.71 -2.94 8.05
C ASP A 118 25.80 -4.16 7.13
N ILE A 119 24.65 -4.83 6.93
CA ILE A 119 24.56 -6.10 6.19
C ILE A 119 25.00 -5.95 4.74
N PHE A 120 24.73 -4.81 4.14
CA PHE A 120 25.02 -4.55 2.74
C PHE A 120 26.35 -3.83 2.54
N ASN A 121 27.02 -3.43 3.63
CA ASN A 121 28.20 -2.56 3.61
C ASN A 121 28.00 -1.32 2.70
N LEU A 122 26.79 -0.75 2.84
CA LEU A 122 26.37 0.41 2.06
C LEU A 122 26.89 1.68 2.75
N ASN A 123 28.02 2.18 2.32
CA ASN A 123 28.51 3.51 2.75
C ASN A 123 27.65 4.67 2.20
N ASP A 124 26.45 4.38 1.72
CA ASP A 124 25.52 5.31 1.08
C ASP A 124 24.16 5.33 1.80
N ARG A 125 23.93 6.41 2.56
CA ARG A 125 22.67 6.62 3.30
C ARG A 125 21.45 6.70 2.38
N LEU A 126 21.60 7.27 1.16
CA LEU A 126 20.49 7.35 0.19
C LEU A 126 20.06 5.97 -0.27
N LEU A 127 21.01 5.11 -0.61
CA LEU A 127 20.71 3.74 -1.03
C LEU A 127 20.06 2.95 0.10
N SER A 128 20.53 3.11 1.33
CA SER A 128 19.93 2.50 2.53
C SER A 128 18.50 2.98 2.75
N ALA A 129 18.21 4.28 2.57
CA ALA A 129 16.86 4.83 2.68
C ALA A 129 15.92 4.25 1.60
N ILE A 130 16.40 4.12 0.37
CA ILE A 130 15.64 3.52 -0.75
C ILE A 130 15.35 2.05 -0.45
N LEU A 131 16.34 1.25 -0.08
CA LEU A 131 16.16 -0.16 0.24
C LEU A 131 15.25 -0.35 1.46
N GLY A 132 15.45 0.45 2.52
CA GLY A 132 14.58 0.45 3.68
C GLY A 132 13.12 0.74 3.32
N GLY A 133 12.88 1.71 2.44
CA GLY A 133 11.55 2.02 1.92
C GLY A 133 10.95 0.88 1.10
N ILE A 134 11.74 0.21 0.26
CA ILE A 134 11.29 -0.93 -0.55
C ILE A 134 10.91 -2.11 0.36
N PHE A 135 11.80 -2.57 1.23
CA PHE A 135 11.52 -3.71 2.10
C PHE A 135 10.35 -3.45 3.04
N SER A 136 10.30 -2.26 3.64
CA SER A 136 9.19 -1.88 4.51
C SER A 136 7.87 -1.79 3.72
N GLY A 137 7.89 -1.21 2.51
CA GLY A 137 6.72 -1.10 1.65
C GLY A 137 6.18 -2.47 1.21
N VAL A 138 7.06 -3.39 0.81
CA VAL A 138 6.69 -4.78 0.48
C VAL A 138 6.06 -5.47 1.70
N GLY A 139 6.69 -5.34 2.86
CA GLY A 139 6.22 -5.96 4.10
C GLY A 139 4.81 -5.50 4.49
N VAL A 140 4.56 -4.20 4.43
CA VAL A 140 3.23 -3.62 4.71
C VAL A 140 2.21 -4.05 3.67
N ALA A 141 2.54 -3.99 2.38
CA ALA A 141 1.63 -4.40 1.31
C ALA A 141 1.22 -5.87 1.42
N MET A 142 2.16 -6.76 1.79
CA MET A 142 1.85 -8.18 2.06
C MET A 142 0.83 -8.34 3.18
N SER A 143 0.96 -7.56 4.25
CA SER A 143 0.05 -7.62 5.40
C SER A 143 -1.31 -7.01 5.10
N PHE A 144 -1.35 -5.87 4.43
CA PHE A 144 -2.61 -5.21 4.01
C PHE A 144 -3.40 -6.08 3.05
N ALA A 145 -2.74 -6.77 2.11
CA ALA A 145 -3.40 -7.71 1.20
C ALA A 145 -4.14 -8.86 1.92
N GLN A 146 -3.73 -9.18 3.16
CA GLN A 146 -4.39 -10.19 4.00
C GLN A 146 -5.38 -9.58 5.01
N GLY A 147 -5.57 -8.25 4.99
CA GLY A 147 -6.44 -7.52 5.91
C GLY A 147 -5.83 -7.30 7.31
N GLY A 148 -4.49 -7.41 7.43
CA GLY A 148 -3.74 -6.97 8.60
C GLY A 148 -3.35 -5.50 8.48
N SER A 149 -2.83 -4.90 9.56
CA SER A 149 -2.22 -3.57 9.58
C SER A 149 -1.00 -3.59 10.50
N THR A 150 0.00 -2.77 10.19
CA THR A 150 1.17 -2.59 11.06
C THR A 150 0.87 -1.76 12.30
N GLY A 151 -0.35 -1.26 12.42
CA GLY A 151 -0.73 -0.34 13.50
C GLY A 151 -0.29 1.10 13.22
N GLY A 152 0.18 1.80 14.25
CA GLY A 152 0.76 3.13 14.11
C GLY A 152 -0.19 4.16 13.54
N VAL A 153 0.29 4.88 12.54
CA VAL A 153 -0.45 5.98 11.88
C VAL A 153 -1.74 5.49 11.23
N ASP A 154 -1.81 4.21 10.82
CA ASP A 154 -3.03 3.61 10.26
C ASP A 154 -4.18 3.68 11.28
N ILE A 155 -3.89 3.37 12.54
CA ILE A 155 -4.87 3.44 13.63
C ILE A 155 -5.29 4.88 13.87
N VAL A 156 -4.32 5.80 13.89
CA VAL A 156 -4.60 7.23 14.08
C VAL A 156 -5.48 7.77 12.94
N ALA A 157 -5.16 7.41 11.71
CA ALA A 157 -5.93 7.82 10.54
C ALA A 157 -7.37 7.30 10.61
N MET A 158 -7.56 6.06 11.07
CA MET A 158 -8.89 5.48 11.25
C MET A 158 -9.68 6.18 12.36
N ILE A 159 -9.05 6.52 13.47
CA ILE A 159 -9.68 7.27 14.56
C ILE A 159 -10.15 8.64 14.06
N ILE A 160 -9.29 9.37 13.32
CA ILE A 160 -9.63 10.68 12.76
C ILE A 160 -10.79 10.56 11.76
N ASN A 161 -10.75 9.54 10.89
CA ASN A 161 -11.79 9.35 9.88
C ASN A 161 -13.16 8.96 10.46
N LYS A 162 -13.23 8.50 11.70
CA LYS A 162 -14.50 8.32 12.39
C LYS A 162 -15.24 9.65 12.64
N TYR A 163 -14.50 10.73 12.86
CA TYR A 163 -15.06 12.04 13.20
C TYR A 163 -15.03 13.04 12.05
N ARG A 164 -14.09 12.90 11.12
CA ARG A 164 -13.91 13.80 9.97
C ARG A 164 -13.49 13.03 8.74
N THR A 165 -14.16 13.26 7.61
CA THR A 165 -13.78 12.69 6.32
C THR A 165 -12.53 13.37 5.76
N VAL A 166 -11.36 12.94 6.19
CA VAL A 166 -10.07 13.41 5.68
C VAL A 166 -9.40 12.29 4.92
N SER A 167 -8.80 12.61 3.77
CA SER A 167 -8.04 11.61 3.01
C SER A 167 -6.96 10.97 3.88
N TYR A 168 -6.96 9.64 3.95
CA TYR A 168 -5.98 8.83 4.68
C TYR A 168 -4.54 9.29 4.41
N GLY A 169 -4.15 9.43 3.14
CA GLY A 169 -2.80 9.86 2.78
C GLY A 169 -2.42 11.26 3.25
N LYS A 170 -3.40 12.18 3.47
CA LYS A 170 -3.11 13.49 4.07
C LYS A 170 -2.75 13.37 5.54
N ILE A 171 -3.49 12.52 6.27
CA ILE A 171 -3.24 12.28 7.71
C ILE A 171 -1.87 11.65 7.91
N VAL A 172 -1.58 10.57 7.15
CA VAL A 172 -0.30 9.86 7.23
C VAL A 172 0.86 10.81 6.94
N ARG A 173 0.81 11.54 5.80
CA ARG A 173 1.88 12.48 5.47
C ARG A 173 2.08 13.58 6.51
N ALA A 174 1.01 14.12 7.08
CA ALA A 174 1.12 15.14 8.10
C ALA A 174 1.81 14.60 9.36
N ILE A 175 1.40 13.44 9.85
CA ILE A 175 1.99 12.81 11.04
C ILE A 175 3.45 12.44 10.77
N ASP A 176 3.73 11.80 9.63
CA ASP A 176 5.09 11.40 9.26
C ASP A 176 6.01 12.62 9.14
N SER A 177 5.53 13.73 8.55
CA SER A 177 6.32 14.96 8.48
C SER A 177 6.68 15.52 9.85
N VAL A 178 5.74 15.46 10.81
CA VAL A 178 6.01 15.91 12.18
C VAL A 178 7.02 14.97 12.86
N ILE A 179 6.85 13.65 12.72
CA ILE A 179 7.77 12.66 13.30
C ILE A 179 9.18 12.84 12.72
N ILE A 180 9.30 12.87 11.38
CA ILE A 180 10.61 13.03 10.72
C ILE A 180 11.25 14.38 11.08
N GLY A 181 10.46 15.46 11.08
CA GLY A 181 10.94 16.79 11.46
C GLY A 181 11.40 16.88 12.93
N SER A 182 10.76 16.12 13.83
CA SER A 182 11.15 16.09 15.24
C SER A 182 12.52 15.46 15.50
N ALA A 183 13.09 14.74 14.52
CA ALA A 183 14.46 14.26 14.58
C ALA A 183 15.49 15.38 14.75
N LEU A 184 15.19 16.60 14.28
CA LEU A 184 16.06 17.77 14.47
C LEU A 184 16.14 18.25 15.93
N LEU A 185 15.25 17.77 16.79
CA LEU A 185 15.24 18.08 18.23
C LEU A 185 16.05 17.07 19.05
N LEU A 186 16.58 16.03 18.41
CA LEU A 186 17.39 15.02 19.09
C LEU A 186 18.72 15.61 19.56
N PRO A 187 19.29 15.08 20.67
CA PRO A 187 20.61 15.47 21.14
C PRO A 187 21.68 15.27 20.06
N ALA A 188 22.72 16.08 20.09
CA ALA A 188 23.83 15.99 19.12
C ALA A 188 24.54 14.63 19.14
N GLU A 189 24.49 13.93 20.25
CA GLU A 189 25.05 12.57 20.41
C GLU A 189 24.34 11.53 19.53
N ALA A 190 23.09 11.79 19.14
CA ALA A 190 22.34 10.93 18.23
C ALA A 190 22.91 10.93 16.80
N ASN A 191 23.79 11.89 16.49
CA ASN A 191 24.49 12.06 15.19
C ASN A 191 23.56 12.02 13.96
N ILE A 192 22.29 12.44 14.15
CA ILE A 192 21.31 12.56 13.08
C ILE A 192 21.32 14.02 12.60
N GLY A 193 22.03 14.26 11.50
CA GLY A 193 22.05 15.57 10.85
C GLY A 193 20.80 15.82 10.02
N ILE A 194 20.78 16.98 9.35
CA ILE A 194 19.75 17.33 8.36
C ILE A 194 19.64 16.25 7.27
N ASP A 195 20.77 15.60 6.93
CA ASP A 195 20.80 14.50 5.96
C ASP A 195 19.93 13.33 6.38
N GLY A 196 19.96 12.92 7.65
CA GLY A 196 19.11 11.85 8.17
C GLY A 196 17.63 12.16 8.04
N VAL A 197 17.24 13.42 8.20
CA VAL A 197 15.85 13.92 7.99
C VAL A 197 15.49 13.88 6.52
N ILE A 198 16.36 14.38 5.63
CA ILE A 198 16.13 14.37 4.17
C ILE A 198 15.94 12.93 3.68
N TYR A 199 16.83 12.03 4.06
CA TYR A 199 16.72 10.61 3.69
C TYR A 199 15.51 9.92 4.30
N GLY A 200 15.04 10.38 5.46
CA GLY A 200 13.78 9.95 6.04
C GLY A 200 12.56 10.27 5.15
N PHE A 201 12.53 11.46 4.57
CA PHE A 201 11.51 11.81 3.58
C PHE A 201 11.64 10.97 2.31
N VAL A 202 12.85 10.72 1.81
CA VAL A 202 13.08 9.83 0.66
C VAL A 202 12.55 8.43 0.95
N MET A 203 12.89 7.87 2.11
CA MET A 203 12.40 6.56 2.55
C MET A 203 10.87 6.51 2.55
N THR A 204 10.21 7.53 3.11
CA THR A 204 8.73 7.59 3.19
C THR A 204 8.08 7.69 1.81
N VAL A 205 8.67 8.43 0.88
CA VAL A 205 8.19 8.52 -0.51
C VAL A 205 8.31 7.17 -1.21
N VAL A 206 9.47 6.51 -1.11
CA VAL A 206 9.71 5.19 -1.70
C VAL A 206 8.78 4.15 -1.09
N PHE A 207 8.65 4.14 0.23
CA PHE A 207 7.73 3.28 0.97
C PHE A 207 6.30 3.41 0.45
N SER A 208 5.78 4.64 0.40
CA SER A 208 4.41 4.92 -0.07
C SER A 208 4.22 4.47 -1.52
N TYR A 209 5.19 4.74 -2.40
CA TYR A 209 5.14 4.33 -3.79
C TYR A 209 5.09 2.79 -3.94
N VAL A 210 5.91 2.06 -3.18
CA VAL A 210 5.94 0.59 -3.21
C VAL A 210 4.62 0.01 -2.69
N VAL A 211 4.08 0.54 -1.58
CA VAL A 211 2.78 0.12 -1.06
C VAL A 211 1.68 0.34 -2.08
N ASP A 212 1.60 1.55 -2.66
CA ASP A 212 0.59 1.88 -3.67
C ASP A 212 0.73 0.99 -4.91
N MET A 213 1.94 0.76 -5.39
CA MET A 213 2.22 -0.09 -6.54
C MET A 213 1.75 -1.54 -6.32
N LEU A 214 2.02 -2.09 -5.14
CA LEU A 214 1.65 -3.48 -4.82
C LEU A 214 0.16 -3.63 -4.49
N MET A 215 -0.44 -2.62 -3.86
CA MET A 215 -1.86 -2.65 -3.50
C MET A 215 -2.77 -2.35 -4.69
N THR A 216 -2.39 -1.39 -5.52
CA THR A 216 -3.20 -0.96 -6.68
C THR A 216 -2.78 -1.57 -8.01
N GLY A 217 -1.56 -2.07 -8.11
CA GLY A 217 -0.95 -2.47 -9.39
C GLY A 217 -1.71 -3.56 -10.17
N ASN A 218 -2.49 -4.40 -9.51
CA ASN A 218 -3.26 -5.47 -10.16
C ASN A 218 -4.77 -5.13 -10.34
N GLN A 219 -5.25 -4.02 -9.79
CA GLN A 219 -6.68 -3.66 -9.78
C GLN A 219 -7.02 -2.50 -10.71
N GLN A 220 -6.02 -1.88 -11.34
CA GLN A 220 -6.27 -0.80 -12.28
C GLN A 220 -6.99 -1.34 -13.51
N SER A 221 -8.21 -0.84 -13.72
CA SER A 221 -9.01 -1.09 -14.90
C SER A 221 -9.09 0.18 -15.74
N ASN A 222 -9.26 0.02 -17.03
CA ASN A 222 -9.47 1.11 -17.96
C ASN A 222 -10.86 0.99 -18.58
N GLN A 223 -11.51 2.12 -18.74
CA GLN A 223 -12.68 2.29 -19.59
C GLN A 223 -12.23 2.88 -20.91
N ILE A 224 -12.50 2.19 -21.99
CA ILE A 224 -12.14 2.57 -23.33
C ILE A 224 -13.43 2.94 -24.06
N MET A 225 -13.50 4.16 -24.59
CA MET A 225 -14.59 4.59 -25.45
C MET A 225 -14.08 4.70 -26.88
N ILE A 226 -14.76 4.04 -27.81
CA ILE A 226 -14.37 3.94 -29.21
C ILE A 226 -15.50 4.52 -30.06
N VAL A 227 -15.21 5.59 -30.78
CA VAL A 227 -16.07 6.18 -31.80
C VAL A 227 -15.54 5.70 -33.15
N CYS A 228 -16.32 4.96 -33.86
CA CYS A 228 -15.95 4.33 -35.15
C CYS A 228 -17.12 4.38 -36.15
N GLN A 229 -16.83 4.09 -37.41
CA GLN A 229 -17.85 4.08 -38.48
C GLN A 229 -18.80 2.87 -38.33
N ASP A 230 -18.23 1.68 -38.12
CA ASP A 230 -19.03 0.45 -37.91
C ASP A 230 -18.91 -0.02 -36.46
N TYR A 231 -19.87 0.43 -35.65
CA TYR A 231 -19.93 0.04 -34.24
C TYR A 231 -20.26 -1.44 -34.03
N LYS A 232 -20.96 -2.08 -35.00
CA LYS A 232 -21.33 -3.50 -34.89
C LYS A 232 -20.10 -4.38 -35.05
N ALA A 233 -19.35 -4.17 -36.15
CA ALA A 233 -18.08 -4.87 -36.36
C ALA A 233 -17.11 -4.64 -35.21
N MET A 234 -17.05 -3.43 -34.64
CA MET A 234 -16.23 -3.10 -33.49
C MET A 234 -16.67 -3.85 -32.23
N ALA A 235 -17.96 -3.87 -31.92
CA ALA A 235 -18.49 -4.58 -30.75
C ALA A 235 -18.29 -6.10 -30.88
N ASP A 236 -18.51 -6.66 -32.08
CA ASP A 236 -18.25 -8.07 -32.35
C ASP A 236 -16.74 -8.44 -32.17
N ALA A 237 -15.84 -7.59 -32.65
CA ALA A 237 -14.40 -7.80 -32.47
C ALA A 237 -14.00 -7.75 -31.00
N MET A 238 -14.58 -6.84 -30.21
CA MET A 238 -14.33 -6.77 -28.77
C MET A 238 -14.84 -8.03 -28.04
N ASN A 239 -16.02 -8.51 -28.42
CA ASN A 239 -16.61 -9.68 -27.79
C ASN A 239 -15.91 -10.99 -28.20
N ASN A 240 -15.67 -11.17 -29.49
CA ASN A 240 -15.17 -12.44 -30.03
C ASN A 240 -13.67 -12.56 -30.00
N THR A 241 -12.93 -11.49 -30.29
CA THR A 241 -11.45 -11.50 -30.36
C THR A 241 -10.82 -11.09 -29.04
N ALA A 242 -11.28 -9.99 -28.44
CA ALA A 242 -10.76 -9.52 -27.17
C ALA A 242 -11.37 -10.26 -25.97
N GLN A 243 -12.42 -11.02 -26.15
CA GLN A 243 -13.19 -11.70 -25.09
C GLN A 243 -13.58 -10.74 -23.95
N ARG A 244 -13.99 -9.53 -24.33
CA ARG A 244 -14.43 -8.48 -23.40
C ARG A 244 -15.82 -8.01 -23.81
N GLY A 245 -16.70 -7.92 -22.82
CA GLY A 245 -18.04 -7.37 -23.05
C GLY A 245 -17.94 -5.93 -23.55
N ALA A 246 -18.69 -5.62 -24.59
CA ALA A 246 -18.83 -4.27 -25.12
C ALA A 246 -20.23 -3.74 -24.85
N THR A 247 -20.35 -2.46 -24.49
CA THR A 247 -21.62 -1.75 -24.33
C THR A 247 -21.69 -0.68 -25.40
N VAL A 248 -22.80 -0.66 -26.15
CA VAL A 248 -23.03 0.37 -27.16
C VAL A 248 -23.87 1.49 -26.55
N LEU A 249 -23.36 2.72 -26.66
CA LEU A 249 -24.03 3.93 -26.19
C LEU A 249 -24.43 4.79 -27.36
N ASP A 250 -25.71 5.20 -27.41
CA ASP A 250 -26.19 6.15 -28.39
C ASP A 250 -25.65 7.55 -28.05
N ALA A 251 -25.06 8.19 -29.05
CA ALA A 251 -24.45 9.51 -28.92
C ALA A 251 -24.81 10.41 -30.11
N LYS A 252 -24.77 11.72 -29.87
CA LYS A 252 -24.99 12.73 -30.92
C LYS A 252 -23.83 13.71 -30.95
N GLY A 253 -23.21 13.82 -32.11
CA GLY A 253 -22.18 14.83 -32.34
C GLY A 253 -22.78 16.24 -32.21
N TRP A 254 -22.27 17.05 -31.29
CA TRP A 254 -22.82 18.41 -31.09
C TRP A 254 -22.55 19.31 -32.30
N TYR A 255 -21.37 19.18 -32.91
CA TYR A 255 -20.97 19.97 -34.07
C TYR A 255 -21.64 19.47 -35.37
N THR A 256 -21.52 18.17 -35.64
CA THR A 256 -22.03 17.54 -36.86
C THR A 256 -23.53 17.31 -36.85
N LYS A 257 -24.19 17.34 -35.68
CA LYS A 257 -25.59 16.98 -35.42
C LYS A 257 -25.96 15.56 -35.81
N ASN A 258 -25.00 14.74 -36.25
CA ASN A 258 -25.24 13.36 -36.65
C ASN A 258 -25.31 12.45 -35.40
N GLN A 259 -26.17 11.44 -35.51
CA GLN A 259 -26.19 10.34 -34.52
C GLN A 259 -25.05 9.36 -34.82
N HIS A 260 -24.39 8.87 -33.79
CA HIS A 260 -23.40 7.81 -33.87
C HIS A 260 -23.41 7.00 -32.59
N ASN A 261 -22.80 5.83 -32.64
CA ASN A 261 -22.71 4.95 -31.49
C ASN A 261 -21.28 4.89 -30.96
N ILE A 262 -21.14 4.88 -29.64
CA ILE A 262 -19.86 4.72 -28.95
C ILE A 262 -19.81 3.31 -28.41
N VAL A 263 -18.76 2.57 -28.74
CA VAL A 263 -18.47 1.26 -28.14
C VAL A 263 -17.65 1.46 -26.90
N MET A 264 -18.20 1.16 -25.75
CA MET A 264 -17.55 1.24 -24.45
C MET A 264 -17.09 -0.16 -24.02
N VAL A 265 -15.82 -0.30 -23.67
CA VAL A 265 -15.22 -1.54 -23.17
C VAL A 265 -14.52 -1.24 -21.85
N VAL A 266 -14.78 -2.07 -20.82
CA VAL A 266 -14.04 -2.03 -19.58
C VAL A 266 -13.11 -3.23 -19.52
N CYS A 267 -11.83 -2.98 -19.28
CA CYS A 267 -10.81 -4.01 -19.25
C CYS A 267 -9.77 -3.76 -18.18
N ARG A 268 -8.99 -4.78 -17.83
CA ARG A 268 -7.81 -4.57 -16.97
C ARG A 268 -6.77 -3.76 -17.72
N LYS A 269 -6.00 -2.94 -17.01
CA LYS A 269 -4.96 -2.08 -17.60
C LYS A 269 -3.99 -2.85 -18.51
N ARG A 270 -3.63 -4.09 -18.14
CA ARG A 270 -2.76 -4.97 -18.94
C ARG A 270 -3.34 -5.35 -20.31
N ASP A 271 -4.66 -5.38 -20.45
CA ASP A 271 -5.36 -5.80 -21.68
C ASP A 271 -5.57 -4.61 -22.64
N THR A 272 -5.37 -3.38 -22.17
CA THR A 272 -5.56 -2.14 -22.95
C THR A 272 -4.78 -2.16 -24.28
N PRO A 273 -3.49 -2.52 -24.35
CA PRO A 273 -2.75 -2.53 -25.63
C PRO A 273 -3.37 -3.48 -26.66
N THR A 274 -3.88 -4.62 -26.21
CA THR A 274 -4.54 -5.61 -27.07
C THR A 274 -5.83 -5.05 -27.64
N ILE A 275 -6.65 -4.42 -26.80
CA ILE A 275 -7.92 -3.79 -27.23
C ILE A 275 -7.67 -2.66 -28.22
N LEU A 276 -6.67 -1.81 -27.97
CA LEU A 276 -6.30 -0.73 -28.90
C LEU A 276 -5.85 -1.29 -30.27
N LYS A 277 -5.09 -2.38 -30.26
CA LYS A 277 -4.65 -3.07 -31.48
C LYS A 277 -5.83 -3.60 -32.30
N ILE A 278 -6.78 -4.26 -31.62
CA ILE A 278 -7.99 -4.78 -32.27
C ILE A 278 -8.84 -3.63 -32.81
N ALA A 279 -9.04 -2.58 -32.02
CA ALA A 279 -9.82 -1.42 -32.44
C ALA A 279 -9.25 -0.77 -33.70
N LYS A 280 -7.92 -0.58 -33.77
CA LYS A 280 -7.24 -0.03 -34.94
C LYS A 280 -7.20 -0.97 -36.15
N ALA A 281 -7.30 -2.27 -35.94
CA ALA A 281 -7.45 -3.24 -37.05
C ALA A 281 -8.83 -3.22 -37.67
N VAL A 282 -9.90 -2.95 -36.88
CA VAL A 282 -11.26 -2.82 -37.35
C VAL A 282 -11.47 -1.47 -38.04
N ASP A 283 -11.04 -0.38 -37.42
CA ASP A 283 -11.14 0.97 -37.95
C ASP A 283 -9.88 1.77 -37.66
N PRO A 284 -8.97 1.94 -38.65
CA PRO A 284 -7.74 2.73 -38.49
C PRO A 284 -7.98 4.19 -38.08
N ASN A 285 -9.16 4.73 -38.43
CA ASN A 285 -9.54 6.10 -38.13
C ASN A 285 -10.39 6.25 -36.86
N ALA A 286 -10.65 5.15 -36.16
CA ALA A 286 -11.42 5.20 -34.91
C ALA A 286 -10.80 6.20 -33.91
N PHE A 287 -11.66 7.03 -33.32
CA PHE A 287 -11.29 7.90 -32.20
C PHE A 287 -11.48 7.15 -30.89
N ILE A 288 -10.38 7.03 -30.14
CA ILE A 288 -10.36 6.17 -28.95
C ILE A 288 -9.91 7.02 -27.75
N THR A 289 -10.70 6.98 -26.68
CA THR A 289 -10.34 7.55 -25.39
C THR A 289 -10.15 6.45 -24.37
N VAL A 290 -9.12 6.56 -23.54
CA VAL A 290 -8.80 5.62 -22.46
C VAL A 290 -8.81 6.37 -21.15
N GLY A 291 -9.72 6.03 -20.25
CA GLY A 291 -9.81 6.55 -18.90
C GLY A 291 -9.49 5.47 -17.88
N SER A 292 -8.71 5.80 -16.86
CA SER A 292 -8.53 4.90 -15.72
C SER A 292 -9.76 4.91 -14.83
N VAL A 293 -10.26 3.73 -14.44
CA VAL A 293 -11.35 3.57 -13.49
C VAL A 293 -10.86 2.89 -12.22
N MET A 294 -11.21 3.48 -11.09
CA MET A 294 -10.87 2.94 -9.78
C MET A 294 -12.01 2.02 -9.30
N GLY A 295 -11.74 0.72 -9.28
CA GLY A 295 -12.69 -0.29 -8.82
C GLY A 295 -13.74 -0.68 -9.87
N VAL A 296 -13.57 -1.84 -10.46
CA VAL A 296 -14.57 -2.48 -11.33
C VAL A 296 -14.96 -3.80 -10.68
N TYR A 297 -16.25 -3.94 -10.38
CA TYR A 297 -16.78 -5.11 -9.68
C TYR A 297 -17.81 -5.83 -10.56
N GLY A 298 -17.84 -7.16 -10.50
CA GLY A 298 -18.81 -7.97 -11.22
C GLY A 298 -18.19 -9.11 -12.03
N LYS A 299 -18.97 -9.72 -12.94
CA LYS A 299 -18.49 -10.85 -13.77
C LYS A 299 -17.25 -10.46 -14.59
N GLY A 300 -16.17 -11.21 -14.42
CA GLY A 300 -14.88 -10.96 -15.09
C GLY A 300 -13.94 -10.02 -14.33
N PHE A 301 -14.40 -9.42 -13.24
CA PHE A 301 -13.66 -8.55 -12.33
C PHE A 301 -13.79 -9.03 -10.89
N GLU A 302 -13.42 -8.22 -9.92
CA GLU A 302 -13.48 -8.61 -8.52
C GLU A 302 -14.93 -8.70 -7.98
N ALA A 303 -15.15 -9.63 -7.06
CA ALA A 303 -16.44 -9.72 -6.37
C ALA A 303 -16.54 -8.63 -5.29
N LEU A 304 -17.73 -8.02 -5.16
CA LEU A 304 -18.04 -6.99 -4.15
C LEU A 304 -17.88 -7.48 -2.68
N ASN A 305 -17.62 -8.75 -2.46
CA ASN A 305 -17.57 -9.37 -1.12
C ASN A 305 -16.27 -9.10 -0.34
N LYS A 306 -15.41 -8.19 -0.81
CA LYS A 306 -14.13 -7.82 -0.17
C LYS A 306 -14.11 -6.38 0.37
N ILE A 307 -15.26 -5.72 0.43
CA ILE A 307 -15.39 -4.39 1.06
C ILE A 307 -16.00 -4.54 2.44
#